data_dc899a47638c853d8491af04ad8c0bb5
#
_entry.id   dc899a47638c853d8491af04ad8c0bb5
#
_cell.length_a   1.000
_cell.length_b   1.000
_cell.length_c   1.000
_cell.angle_alpha   90.00
_cell.angle_beta   90.00
_cell.angle_gamma   90.00
#
_symmetry.space_group_name_H-M   'P 1'
#
loop_
_entity.id
_entity.type
_entity.pdbx_description
1 polymer ?
#
loop_
_entity_poly.entity_id
_entity_poly.type
_entity_poly.pdbx_seq_one_letter_code
_entity_poly.pdbx_strand_id
1 'polypeptide(L)'
;MRKFTLITLFFLSLGSLHAQKDTTLIDTSYQFEKVMIVPFEENMYVCNIQNQLATTSNMNSAQIVRSFRYGAAAALQNKFLYLYSTTSLIHLVEDSLKDLRRVYGSISRSYEPIPEEPKEEGKGLAPVLKKFESKQQKKQGGEEGTRVQNGQIISHQNSTPRFMNTMIRDPKLLGYLGGKYETDLFVFLNEMDIENDLSDLVKVSENNYNRILKFHYTVYNHRGQIISKGVVSTTFPCTENNVGNIVKIYFPDIAAKLAAKLPQPRVPKVQPVNPADSKILVEEEVIEEEK
;
A
#
# COMPACT_ATOMS: atom_id res chain seq x y z
N MET A 1 -32.38 71.07 -25.48
CA MET A 1 -32.13 69.68 -25.92
C MET A 1 -31.02 69.09 -25.05
N ARG A 2 -31.41 68.31 -24.06
CA ARG A 2 -30.48 67.69 -23.09
C ARG A 2 -30.17 66.27 -23.51
N LYS A 3 -28.89 65.96 -23.82
CA LYS A 3 -28.42 64.64 -24.13
C LYS A 3 -28.16 63.88 -22.80
N PHE A 4 -28.91 62.83 -22.58
CA PHE A 4 -28.71 61.88 -21.49
C PHE A 4 -27.68 60.84 -21.97
N THR A 5 -26.53 60.77 -21.33
CA THR A 5 -25.51 59.75 -21.52
C THR A 5 -25.77 58.66 -20.51
N LEU A 6 -26.15 57.47 -20.97
CA LEU A 6 -26.39 56.27 -20.18
C LEU A 6 -25.03 55.59 -19.95
N ILE A 7 -24.53 55.61 -18.71
CA ILE A 7 -23.33 54.86 -18.31
C ILE A 7 -23.77 53.50 -17.82
N THR A 8 -23.49 52.49 -18.64
CA THR A 8 -23.72 51.05 -18.29
C THR A 8 -22.55 50.56 -17.43
N LEU A 9 -22.80 50.40 -16.15
CA LEU A 9 -21.84 49.82 -15.21
C LEU A 9 -21.81 48.29 -15.41
N PHE A 10 -20.72 47.82 -15.99
CA PHE A 10 -20.49 46.35 -16.15
C PHE A 10 -19.83 45.82 -14.88
N PHE A 11 -20.63 45.20 -14.01
CA PHE A 11 -20.13 44.45 -12.83
C PHE A 11 -19.45 43.17 -13.29
N LEU A 12 -18.11 43.15 -13.32
CA LEU A 12 -17.34 41.90 -13.38
C LEU A 12 -17.46 41.20 -12.02
N SER A 13 -18.31 40.24 -11.91
CA SER A 13 -18.31 39.30 -10.79
C SER A 13 -17.12 38.32 -10.97
N LEU A 14 -16.01 38.62 -10.27
CA LEU A 14 -14.93 37.68 -10.04
C LEU A 14 -15.47 36.55 -9.14
N GLY A 15 -15.95 35.50 -9.78
CA GLY A 15 -16.23 34.25 -9.10
C GLY A 15 -14.94 33.65 -8.56
N SER A 16 -14.74 33.76 -7.26
CA SER A 16 -13.69 33.03 -6.54
C SER A 16 -13.95 31.55 -6.70
N LEU A 17 -13.24 30.89 -7.62
CA LEU A 17 -13.11 29.43 -7.64
C LEU A 17 -12.41 29.02 -6.35
N HIS A 18 -13.18 28.75 -5.32
CA HIS A 18 -12.69 27.98 -4.18
C HIS A 18 -12.43 26.56 -4.70
N ALA A 19 -11.16 26.24 -4.96
CA ALA A 19 -10.74 24.86 -5.07
C ALA A 19 -11.07 24.18 -3.74
N GLN A 20 -12.20 23.48 -3.68
CA GLN A 20 -12.51 22.57 -2.60
C GLN A 20 -11.39 21.54 -2.56
N LYS A 21 -10.51 21.72 -1.58
CA LYS A 21 -9.59 20.68 -1.16
C LYS A 21 -10.49 19.58 -0.57
N ASP A 22 -10.80 18.55 -1.35
CA ASP A 22 -11.45 17.34 -0.85
C ASP A 22 -10.56 16.67 0.18
N THR A 23 -10.51 17.27 1.35
CA THR A 23 -10.04 16.60 2.55
C THR A 23 -11.22 15.73 2.98
N THR A 24 -11.34 14.55 2.39
CA THR A 24 -12.24 13.52 2.90
C THR A 24 -11.81 13.26 4.34
N LEU A 25 -12.56 13.82 5.27
CA LEU A 25 -12.40 13.52 6.69
C LEU A 25 -12.65 12.03 6.84
N ILE A 26 -11.58 11.26 7.01
CA ILE A 26 -11.69 9.84 7.35
C ILE A 26 -12.41 9.82 8.69
N ASP A 27 -13.58 9.20 8.72
CA ASP A 27 -14.33 9.01 9.95
C ASP A 27 -13.52 8.09 10.88
N THR A 28 -12.74 8.71 11.77
CA THR A 28 -11.88 8.01 12.73
C THR A 28 -12.68 7.31 13.84
N SER A 29 -14.01 7.49 13.86
CA SER A 29 -14.90 6.82 14.82
C SER A 29 -15.23 5.38 14.41
N TYR A 30 -15.07 5.04 13.12
CA TYR A 30 -15.37 3.70 12.62
C TYR A 30 -14.27 2.70 13.01
N GLN A 31 -14.67 1.63 13.66
CA GLN A 31 -13.78 0.53 14.04
C GLN A 31 -13.83 -0.54 12.95
N PHE A 32 -12.70 -0.81 12.31
CA PHE A 32 -12.56 -1.92 11.37
C PHE A 32 -12.35 -3.22 12.14
N GLU A 33 -13.13 -4.23 11.82
CA GLU A 33 -13.09 -5.52 12.52
C GLU A 33 -12.48 -6.63 11.67
N LYS A 34 -12.75 -6.61 10.36
CA LYS A 34 -12.31 -7.67 9.45
C LYS A 34 -11.65 -7.14 8.19
N VAL A 35 -10.46 -7.66 7.93
CA VAL A 35 -9.63 -7.30 6.77
C VAL A 35 -9.66 -8.39 5.72
N MET A 36 -9.96 -8.02 4.48
CA MET A 36 -9.78 -8.88 3.32
C MET A 36 -8.47 -8.59 2.61
N ILE A 37 -7.68 -9.62 2.35
CA ILE A 37 -6.46 -9.54 1.55
C ILE A 37 -6.79 -9.99 0.13
N VAL A 38 -6.60 -9.07 -0.83
CA VAL A 38 -6.69 -9.34 -2.27
C VAL A 38 -5.27 -9.47 -2.80
N PRO A 39 -4.84 -10.66 -3.26
CA PRO A 39 -3.49 -10.87 -3.77
C PRO A 39 -3.29 -10.12 -5.09
N PHE A 40 -2.03 -9.83 -5.44
CA PHE A 40 -1.70 -9.26 -6.74
C PHE A 40 -1.99 -10.27 -7.88
N GLU A 41 -2.31 -9.76 -9.07
CA GLU A 41 -2.53 -10.57 -10.26
C GLU A 41 -1.20 -11.12 -10.79
N GLU A 42 -1.20 -12.28 -11.42
CA GLU A 42 0.04 -12.98 -11.81
C GLU A 42 0.93 -12.16 -12.74
N ASN A 43 0.32 -11.34 -13.61
CA ASN A 43 1.01 -10.41 -14.50
C ASN A 43 1.53 -9.14 -13.78
N MET A 44 1.21 -8.95 -12.50
CA MET A 44 1.70 -7.87 -11.63
C MET A 44 2.89 -8.33 -10.76
N TYR A 45 3.66 -9.27 -11.26
CA TYR A 45 4.92 -9.70 -10.67
C TYR A 45 6.07 -9.28 -11.57
N VAL A 46 6.97 -8.44 -11.05
CA VAL A 46 8.15 -7.93 -11.74
C VAL A 46 9.40 -8.44 -11.03
N CYS A 47 10.29 -9.11 -11.74
CA CYS A 47 11.47 -9.71 -11.12
C CYS A 47 12.69 -9.72 -12.04
N ASN A 48 13.75 -9.05 -11.62
CA ASN A 48 15.01 -9.01 -12.36
C ASN A 48 15.89 -10.25 -12.17
N ILE A 49 15.52 -11.14 -11.23
CA ILE A 49 16.32 -12.33 -10.84
C ILE A 49 15.58 -13.65 -11.09
N GLN A 50 14.58 -13.63 -11.95
CA GLN A 50 13.69 -14.78 -12.21
C GLN A 50 14.46 -16.09 -12.51
N ASN A 51 15.50 -16.02 -13.35
CA ASN A 51 16.29 -17.20 -13.71
C ASN A 51 17.08 -17.78 -12.54
N GLN A 52 17.62 -16.91 -11.66
CA GLN A 52 18.34 -17.33 -10.46
C GLN A 52 17.40 -18.03 -9.46
N LEU A 53 16.21 -17.47 -9.26
CA LEU A 53 15.17 -18.07 -8.43
C LEU A 53 14.73 -19.44 -8.98
N ALA A 54 14.49 -19.53 -10.28
CA ALA A 54 14.08 -20.76 -10.95
C ALA A 54 15.12 -21.87 -10.78
N THR A 55 16.39 -21.56 -11.03
CA THR A 55 17.49 -22.51 -10.93
C THR A 55 17.70 -22.97 -9.48
N THR A 56 17.77 -22.03 -8.52
CA THR A 56 18.06 -22.38 -7.12
C THR A 56 16.92 -23.10 -6.44
N SER A 57 15.66 -22.76 -6.77
CA SER A 57 14.49 -23.38 -6.15
C SER A 57 13.95 -24.58 -6.92
N ASN A 58 14.51 -24.89 -8.10
CA ASN A 58 14.01 -25.92 -9.02
C ASN A 58 12.50 -25.74 -9.33
N MET A 59 12.11 -24.48 -9.63
CA MET A 59 10.72 -24.09 -9.90
C MET A 59 10.62 -23.43 -11.26
N ASN A 60 9.51 -23.65 -11.95
CA ASN A 60 9.17 -22.83 -13.12
C ASN A 60 8.57 -21.47 -12.71
N SER A 61 8.45 -20.56 -13.68
CA SER A 61 7.97 -19.20 -13.44
C SER A 61 6.59 -19.15 -12.78
N ALA A 62 5.65 -19.98 -13.23
CA ALA A 62 4.30 -20.03 -12.65
C ALA A 62 4.31 -20.52 -11.19
N GLN A 63 5.16 -21.48 -10.87
CA GLN A 63 5.33 -21.97 -9.50
C GLN A 63 5.91 -20.88 -8.58
N ILE A 64 6.89 -20.11 -9.07
CA ILE A 64 7.50 -19.01 -8.32
C ILE A 64 6.44 -17.92 -8.03
N VAL A 65 5.74 -17.45 -9.04
CA VAL A 65 4.68 -16.44 -8.88
C VAL A 65 3.61 -16.92 -7.91
N ARG A 66 3.18 -18.18 -8.06
CA ARG A 66 2.21 -18.78 -7.14
C ARG A 66 2.73 -18.80 -5.70
N SER A 67 3.98 -19.24 -5.48
CA SER A 67 4.60 -19.27 -4.14
C SER A 67 4.66 -17.90 -3.50
N PHE A 68 5.01 -16.87 -4.25
CA PHE A 68 5.03 -15.51 -3.74
C PHE A 68 3.63 -14.96 -3.44
N ARG A 69 2.64 -15.22 -4.30
CA ARG A 69 1.25 -14.80 -4.05
C ARG A 69 0.67 -15.43 -2.78
N TYR A 70 0.84 -16.74 -2.61
CA TYR A 70 0.39 -17.47 -1.42
C TYR A 70 1.17 -17.04 -0.18
N GLY A 71 2.50 -16.92 -0.31
CA GLY A 71 3.37 -16.48 0.78
C GLY A 71 3.08 -15.06 1.25
N ALA A 72 2.84 -14.13 0.32
CA ALA A 72 2.46 -12.75 0.66
C ALA A 72 1.12 -12.71 1.41
N ALA A 73 0.11 -13.42 0.90
CA ALA A 73 -1.18 -13.48 1.56
C ALA A 73 -1.09 -14.10 2.96
N ALA A 74 -0.32 -15.19 3.13
CA ALA A 74 -0.12 -15.84 4.41
C ALA A 74 0.65 -14.94 5.41
N ALA A 75 1.72 -14.26 4.96
CA ALA A 75 2.49 -13.37 5.82
C ALA A 75 1.64 -12.18 6.31
N LEU A 76 0.85 -11.58 5.42
CA LEU A 76 -0.08 -10.51 5.78
C LEU A 76 -1.18 -11.01 6.72
N GLN A 77 -1.78 -12.17 6.42
CA GLN A 77 -2.81 -12.75 7.26
C GLN A 77 -2.28 -13.01 8.67
N ASN A 78 -1.13 -13.66 8.80
CA ASN A 78 -0.50 -13.92 10.08
C ASN A 78 -0.19 -12.63 10.86
N LYS A 79 0.24 -11.56 10.16
CA LYS A 79 0.54 -10.29 10.82
C LYS A 79 -0.72 -9.54 11.24
N PHE A 80 -1.76 -9.57 10.40
CA PHE A 80 -3.01 -8.85 10.68
C PHE A 80 -3.86 -9.54 11.76
N LEU A 81 -3.74 -10.85 11.95
CA LEU A 81 -4.49 -11.60 12.99
C LEU A 81 -4.30 -11.05 14.41
N TYR A 82 -3.20 -10.36 14.68
CA TYR A 82 -2.99 -9.68 15.96
C TYR A 82 -3.83 -8.41 16.13
N LEU A 83 -4.41 -7.89 15.05
CA LEU A 83 -5.12 -6.62 15.03
C LEU A 83 -6.56 -6.76 14.55
N TYR A 84 -6.83 -7.71 13.63
CA TYR A 84 -8.09 -7.86 12.92
C TYR A 84 -8.45 -9.33 12.73
N SER A 85 -9.72 -9.63 12.56
CA SER A 85 -10.12 -10.85 11.86
C SER A 85 -9.71 -10.74 10.38
N THR A 86 -9.15 -11.79 9.78
CA THR A 86 -8.60 -11.72 8.42
C THR A 86 -9.15 -12.79 7.49
N THR A 87 -9.36 -12.41 6.24
CA THR A 87 -9.75 -13.29 5.16
C THR A 87 -8.87 -13.03 3.95
N SER A 88 -8.40 -14.07 3.26
CA SER A 88 -7.65 -13.94 2.01
C SER A 88 -8.36 -14.65 0.87
N LEU A 89 -8.60 -13.93 -0.24
CA LEU A 89 -9.28 -14.50 -1.42
C LEU A 89 -8.50 -15.62 -2.11
N ILE A 90 -7.20 -15.77 -1.84
CA ILE A 90 -6.40 -16.85 -2.44
C ILE A 90 -6.45 -18.16 -1.64
N HIS A 91 -6.81 -18.10 -0.36
CA HIS A 91 -6.82 -19.25 0.54
C HIS A 91 -8.22 -19.88 0.70
N LEU A 92 -9.25 -19.26 0.14
CA LEU A 92 -10.61 -19.75 0.22
C LEU A 92 -10.90 -20.76 -0.90
N VAL A 93 -11.96 -21.55 -0.73
CA VAL A 93 -12.38 -22.66 -1.63
C VAL A 93 -12.89 -22.12 -2.98
N GLU A 94 -13.25 -23.02 -3.91
CA GLU A 94 -13.58 -22.75 -5.34
C GLU A 94 -14.39 -21.49 -5.65
N ASP A 95 -15.34 -21.11 -4.79
CA ASP A 95 -16.12 -19.88 -5.01
C ASP A 95 -15.31 -18.59 -4.90
N SER A 96 -14.23 -18.59 -4.13
CA SER A 96 -13.36 -17.42 -4.00
C SER A 96 -12.53 -17.15 -5.26
N LEU A 97 -12.23 -18.17 -6.06
CA LEU A 97 -11.55 -17.98 -7.33
C LEU A 97 -12.44 -17.25 -8.36
N LYS A 98 -13.77 -17.45 -8.29
CA LYS A 98 -14.73 -16.65 -9.09
C LYS A 98 -14.73 -15.20 -8.65
N ASP A 99 -14.74 -14.97 -7.34
CA ASP A 99 -14.71 -13.63 -6.78
C ASP A 99 -13.38 -12.93 -7.06
N LEU A 100 -12.26 -13.62 -6.98
CA LEU A 100 -10.96 -13.09 -7.34
C LEU A 100 -10.90 -12.64 -8.81
N ARG A 101 -11.45 -13.44 -9.74
CA ARG A 101 -11.59 -13.04 -11.15
C ARG A 101 -12.50 -11.83 -11.31
N ARG A 102 -13.60 -11.78 -10.57
CA ARG A 102 -14.50 -10.62 -10.54
C ARG A 102 -13.77 -9.37 -10.06
N VAL A 103 -12.99 -9.49 -8.99
CA VAL A 103 -12.15 -8.38 -8.49
C VAL A 103 -11.25 -7.87 -9.59
N TYR A 104 -10.45 -8.72 -10.21
CA TYR A 104 -9.51 -8.31 -11.26
C TYR A 104 -10.20 -7.70 -12.48
N GLY A 105 -11.40 -8.16 -12.85
CA GLY A 105 -12.22 -7.57 -13.90
C GLY A 105 -12.86 -6.23 -13.53
N SER A 106 -12.97 -5.93 -12.23
CA SER A 106 -13.67 -4.75 -11.70
C SER A 106 -12.73 -3.61 -11.26
N ILE A 107 -11.44 -3.76 -11.46
CA ILE A 107 -10.43 -2.77 -11.09
C ILE A 107 -9.65 -2.29 -12.31
N SER A 108 -9.02 -1.13 -12.17
CA SER A 108 -7.96 -0.66 -13.08
C SER A 108 -6.72 -0.32 -12.26
N ARG A 109 -5.59 -0.28 -12.92
CA ARG A 109 -4.30 -0.01 -12.31
C ARG A 109 -3.57 1.09 -13.06
N SER A 110 -2.84 1.93 -12.35
CA SER A 110 -1.99 2.97 -12.91
C SER A 110 -0.82 3.26 -11.98
N TYR A 111 0.32 3.65 -12.55
CA TYR A 111 1.43 4.15 -11.76
C TYR A 111 1.17 5.59 -11.32
N GLU A 112 1.27 5.83 -10.04
CA GLU A 112 1.16 7.15 -9.42
C GLU A 112 2.47 7.51 -8.68
N PRO A 113 2.78 8.80 -8.50
CA PRO A 113 3.89 9.21 -7.63
C PRO A 113 3.68 8.68 -6.22
N ILE A 114 4.76 8.25 -5.57
CA ILE A 114 4.69 7.84 -4.15
C ILE A 114 4.26 9.04 -3.32
N PRO A 115 3.21 8.91 -2.48
CA PRO A 115 2.78 9.99 -1.61
C PRO A 115 3.92 10.45 -0.71
N GLU A 116 4.19 11.75 -0.68
CA GLU A 116 5.15 12.30 0.29
C GLU A 116 4.56 12.12 1.70
N GLU A 117 5.31 11.47 2.60
CA GLU A 117 4.94 11.45 4.00
C GLU A 117 4.90 12.89 4.54
N PRO A 118 3.89 13.27 5.36
CA PRO A 118 3.86 14.57 5.99
C PRO A 118 5.16 14.76 6.77
N LYS A 119 6.00 15.68 6.34
CA LYS A 119 7.21 16.03 7.10
C LYS A 119 6.73 16.66 8.39
N GLU A 120 7.02 16.04 9.54
CA GLU A 120 6.88 16.72 10.81
C GLU A 120 7.68 18.03 10.75
N GLU A 121 6.99 19.14 10.88
CA GLU A 121 7.61 20.46 10.88
C GLU A 121 8.46 20.59 12.15
N GLY A 122 9.68 20.09 12.08
CA GLY A 122 10.70 20.34 13.09
C GLY A 122 10.97 21.83 13.19
N LYS A 123 10.69 22.43 14.33
CA LYS A 123 11.02 23.82 14.66
C LYS A 123 12.54 24.03 14.62
N GLY A 124 13.10 24.29 13.42
CA GLY A 124 14.54 24.56 13.25
C GLY A 124 14.81 25.34 11.96
N LEU A 125 16.00 25.97 11.88
CA LEU A 125 16.46 26.80 10.74
C LEU A 125 16.62 26.06 9.40
N ALA A 126 16.41 24.74 9.39
CA ALA A 126 16.49 23.88 8.21
C ALA A 126 15.48 24.16 7.05
N PRO A 127 14.31 24.78 7.28
CA PRO A 127 13.35 25.08 6.21
C PRO A 127 13.86 26.08 5.17
N VAL A 128 14.74 27.00 5.59
CA VAL A 128 15.21 28.10 4.71
C VAL A 128 16.23 27.59 3.70
N LEU A 129 17.16 26.71 4.10
CA LEU A 129 18.18 26.12 3.21
C LEU A 129 17.53 25.18 2.18
N LYS A 130 16.56 24.35 2.57
CA LYS A 130 15.81 23.47 1.65
C LYS A 130 14.98 24.22 0.61
N LYS A 131 14.52 25.43 0.96
CA LYS A 131 13.76 26.27 0.01
C LYS A 131 14.66 26.86 -1.10
N PHE A 132 15.95 26.97 -0.87
CA PHE A 132 16.92 27.36 -1.90
C PHE A 132 17.28 26.17 -2.80
N GLU A 133 17.46 24.97 -2.26
CA GLU A 133 17.74 23.77 -3.04
C GLU A 133 16.54 23.36 -3.92
N SER A 134 15.32 23.44 -3.42
CA SER A 134 14.09 23.15 -4.18
C SER A 134 13.83 24.15 -5.31
N LYS A 135 14.30 25.41 -5.20
CA LYS A 135 14.22 26.40 -6.28
C LYS A 135 15.24 26.14 -7.39
N GLN A 136 16.40 25.53 -7.09
CA GLN A 136 17.35 25.13 -8.11
C GLN A 136 16.90 23.87 -8.86
N GLN A 137 16.30 22.90 -8.17
CA GLN A 137 15.72 21.69 -8.79
C GLN A 137 14.50 22.00 -9.68
N LYS A 138 13.63 22.96 -9.29
CA LYS A 138 12.51 23.39 -10.16
C LYS A 138 12.92 24.12 -11.44
N LYS A 139 14.12 24.67 -11.50
CA LYS A 139 14.65 25.27 -12.75
C LYS A 139 15.25 24.23 -13.71
N GLN A 140 15.45 22.98 -13.26
CA GLN A 140 15.93 21.86 -14.09
C GLN A 140 14.80 20.90 -14.50
N GLY A 141 13.56 21.17 -14.14
CA GLY A 141 12.39 20.44 -14.64
C GLY A 141 12.18 20.68 -16.12
N GLY A 142 13.01 20.03 -16.94
CA GLY A 142 12.81 19.96 -18.38
C GLY A 142 11.60 19.10 -18.70
N GLU A 143 10.88 19.49 -19.75
CA GLU A 143 9.76 18.73 -20.31
C GLU A 143 10.15 17.27 -20.55
N GLU A 144 9.20 16.34 -20.28
CA GLU A 144 9.36 14.93 -20.60
C GLU A 144 9.72 14.76 -22.08
N GLY A 145 10.83 14.10 -22.36
CA GLY A 145 11.22 13.79 -23.72
C GLY A 145 12.72 13.54 -23.88
N THR A 146 13.04 12.93 -24.99
CA THR A 146 14.42 12.73 -25.45
C THR A 146 14.82 13.96 -26.24
N ARG A 147 15.83 14.70 -25.78
CA ARG A 147 16.42 15.84 -26.49
C ARG A 147 17.82 15.48 -26.98
N VAL A 148 18.14 15.93 -28.18
CA VAL A 148 19.51 15.90 -28.70
C VAL A 148 20.17 17.23 -28.37
N GLN A 149 21.18 17.23 -27.49
CA GLN A 149 21.95 18.40 -27.14
C GLN A 149 23.45 18.11 -27.41
N ASN A 150 24.08 18.92 -28.21
CA ASN A 150 25.48 18.76 -28.63
C ASN A 150 25.82 17.37 -29.24
N GLY A 151 24.86 16.78 -29.98
CA GLY A 151 25.04 15.46 -30.62
C GLY A 151 24.87 14.28 -29.68
N GLN A 152 24.54 14.51 -28.41
CA GLN A 152 24.22 13.45 -27.44
C GLN A 152 22.70 13.38 -27.21
N ILE A 153 22.20 12.16 -27.14
CA ILE A 153 20.80 11.89 -26.79
C ILE A 153 20.69 11.96 -25.25
N ILE A 154 20.05 13.00 -24.75
CA ILE A 154 19.76 13.16 -23.33
C ILE A 154 18.32 12.75 -23.11
N SER A 155 18.10 11.59 -22.48
CA SER A 155 16.79 11.14 -21.99
C SER A 155 16.60 11.63 -20.56
N HIS A 156 15.70 12.57 -20.35
CA HIS A 156 15.21 12.87 -19.01
C HIS A 156 14.12 11.85 -18.66
N GLN A 157 14.54 10.73 -18.07
CA GLN A 157 13.57 9.85 -17.39
C GLN A 157 13.09 10.56 -16.13
N ASN A 158 11.77 10.65 -15.98
CA ASN A 158 11.16 11.10 -14.73
C ASN A 158 11.63 10.16 -13.61
N SER A 159 12.59 10.61 -12.80
CA SER A 159 13.15 9.85 -11.69
C SER A 159 12.22 9.84 -10.44
N THR A 160 11.02 10.42 -10.56
CA THR A 160 10.07 10.42 -9.44
C THR A 160 9.65 8.98 -9.14
N PRO A 161 9.92 8.47 -7.93
CA PRO A 161 9.50 7.13 -7.56
C PRO A 161 7.98 6.98 -7.69
N ARG A 162 7.54 5.88 -8.29
CA ARG A 162 6.12 5.60 -8.55
C ARG A 162 5.72 4.27 -7.91
N PHE A 163 4.45 4.15 -7.61
CA PHE A 163 3.85 2.88 -7.17
C PHE A 163 2.63 2.54 -8.01
N MET A 164 2.35 1.24 -8.15
CA MET A 164 1.14 0.77 -8.80
C MET A 164 -0.05 0.98 -7.86
N ASN A 165 -0.99 1.82 -8.27
CA ASN A 165 -2.25 2.05 -7.57
C ASN A 165 -3.39 1.26 -8.21
N THR A 166 -4.30 0.73 -7.40
CA THR A 166 -5.54 0.11 -7.84
C THR A 166 -6.70 1.07 -7.66
N MET A 167 -7.53 1.20 -8.71
CA MET A 167 -8.78 1.96 -8.70
C MET A 167 -9.97 1.04 -8.94
N ILE A 168 -11.01 1.16 -8.12
CA ILE A 168 -12.24 0.39 -8.26
C ILE A 168 -13.08 1.00 -9.39
N ARG A 169 -13.42 0.20 -10.42
CA ARG A 169 -14.30 0.60 -11.53
C ARG A 169 -15.76 0.22 -11.30
N ASP A 170 -16.00 -0.93 -10.68
CA ASP A 170 -17.36 -1.35 -10.30
C ASP A 170 -17.67 -0.85 -8.88
N PRO A 171 -18.52 0.18 -8.72
CA PRO A 171 -18.83 0.74 -7.40
C PRO A 171 -19.54 -0.26 -6.47
N LYS A 172 -20.09 -1.35 -7.00
CA LYS A 172 -20.77 -2.41 -6.23
C LYS A 172 -19.80 -3.48 -5.71
N LEU A 173 -18.54 -3.49 -6.17
CA LEU A 173 -17.58 -4.53 -5.86
C LEU A 173 -17.37 -4.69 -4.34
N LEU A 174 -17.01 -3.59 -3.66
CA LEU A 174 -16.67 -3.64 -2.23
C LEU A 174 -17.90 -3.95 -1.38
N GLY A 175 -19.07 -3.43 -1.74
CA GLY A 175 -20.34 -3.78 -1.08
C GLY A 175 -20.68 -5.26 -1.22
N TYR A 176 -20.48 -5.83 -2.41
CA TYR A 176 -20.66 -7.27 -2.64
C TYR A 176 -19.69 -8.13 -1.80
N LEU A 177 -18.40 -7.80 -1.84
CA LEU A 177 -17.38 -8.54 -1.06
C LEU A 177 -17.60 -8.36 0.44
N GLY A 178 -17.92 -7.15 0.88
CA GLY A 178 -18.22 -6.84 2.26
C GLY A 178 -19.40 -7.64 2.80
N GLY A 179 -20.50 -7.69 2.04
CA GLY A 179 -21.68 -8.47 2.43
C GLY A 179 -21.46 -9.98 2.42
N LYS A 180 -20.72 -10.50 1.42
CA LYS A 180 -20.45 -11.95 1.30
C LYS A 180 -19.47 -12.47 2.35
N TYR A 181 -18.44 -11.69 2.67
CA TYR A 181 -17.33 -12.11 3.54
C TYR A 181 -17.31 -11.38 4.88
N GLU A 182 -18.34 -10.54 5.15
CA GLU A 182 -18.44 -9.74 6.38
C GLU A 182 -17.21 -8.87 6.61
N THR A 183 -16.69 -8.23 5.57
CA THR A 183 -15.43 -7.51 5.55
C THR A 183 -15.65 -6.02 5.34
N ASP A 184 -14.93 -5.21 6.09
CA ASP A 184 -15.06 -3.76 6.08
C ASP A 184 -13.77 -3.01 5.68
N LEU A 185 -12.63 -3.70 5.61
CA LEU A 185 -11.36 -3.17 5.15
C LEU A 185 -10.75 -4.11 4.09
N PHE A 186 -10.32 -3.55 2.96
CA PHE A 186 -9.83 -4.30 1.81
C PHE A 186 -8.39 -3.88 1.50
N VAL A 187 -7.45 -4.80 1.62
CA VAL A 187 -6.04 -4.60 1.30
C VAL A 187 -5.75 -5.24 -0.06
N PHE A 188 -5.59 -4.41 -1.08
CA PHE A 188 -5.17 -4.85 -2.40
C PHE A 188 -3.64 -4.83 -2.47
N LEU A 189 -3.04 -5.98 -2.73
CA LEU A 189 -1.68 -6.04 -3.23
C LEU A 189 -1.73 -5.79 -4.74
N ASN A 190 -1.17 -4.69 -5.20
CA ASN A 190 -1.30 -4.24 -6.58
C ASN A 190 -0.22 -4.85 -7.47
N GLU A 191 1.02 -4.88 -6.97
CA GLU A 191 2.20 -5.36 -7.67
C GLU A 191 3.25 -5.82 -6.65
N MET A 192 4.08 -6.77 -7.06
CA MET A 192 5.25 -7.22 -6.31
C MET A 192 6.49 -7.13 -7.17
N ASP A 193 7.51 -6.41 -6.69
CA ASP A 193 8.78 -6.24 -7.39
C ASP A 193 9.94 -6.88 -6.63
N ILE A 194 10.86 -7.48 -7.38
CA ILE A 194 12.20 -7.85 -6.90
C ILE A 194 13.22 -7.25 -7.87
N GLU A 195 14.02 -6.32 -7.36
CA GLU A 195 15.05 -5.64 -8.14
C GLU A 195 16.41 -5.64 -7.43
N ASN A 196 17.50 -5.49 -8.19
CA ASN A 196 18.82 -5.33 -7.63
C ASN A 196 19.03 -3.87 -7.18
N ASP A 197 19.56 -3.66 -5.99
CA ASP A 197 20.04 -2.34 -5.54
C ASP A 197 21.45 -2.11 -6.09
N LEU A 198 21.54 -1.38 -7.18
CA LEU A 198 22.79 -1.05 -7.85
C LEU A 198 23.30 0.36 -7.50
N SER A 199 22.81 0.96 -6.43
CA SER A 199 23.17 2.32 -6.01
C SER A 199 24.61 2.44 -5.52
N ASP A 200 25.19 1.35 -4.98
CA ASP A 200 26.57 1.27 -4.50
C ASP A 200 27.43 0.42 -5.45
N LEU A 201 28.15 1.10 -6.35
CA LEU A 201 28.97 0.44 -7.37
C LEU A 201 30.12 -0.41 -6.79
N VAL A 202 30.61 -0.07 -5.60
CA VAL A 202 31.67 -0.86 -4.92
C VAL A 202 31.09 -2.20 -4.52
N LYS A 203 29.96 -2.21 -3.82
CA LYS A 203 29.27 -3.44 -3.43
C LYS A 203 28.87 -4.29 -4.62
N VAL A 204 28.44 -3.65 -5.72
CA VAL A 204 28.11 -4.35 -6.96
C VAL A 204 29.33 -5.06 -7.54
N SER A 205 30.50 -4.40 -7.58
CA SER A 205 31.73 -5.02 -8.09
C SER A 205 32.24 -6.19 -7.23
N GLU A 206 31.93 -6.16 -5.93
CA GLU A 206 32.26 -7.21 -4.97
C GLU A 206 31.19 -8.33 -4.87
N ASN A 207 30.10 -8.26 -5.66
CA ASN A 207 28.93 -9.12 -5.54
C ASN A 207 28.34 -9.16 -4.10
N ASN A 208 28.42 -8.04 -3.39
CA ASN A 208 27.95 -7.86 -2.02
C ASN A 208 26.87 -6.75 -1.94
N TYR A 209 25.95 -6.75 -2.88
CA TYR A 209 24.84 -5.80 -2.93
C TYR A 209 23.56 -6.43 -2.39
N ASN A 210 22.58 -5.60 -2.10
CA ASN A 210 21.26 -6.05 -1.69
C ASN A 210 20.30 -6.09 -2.88
N ARG A 211 19.23 -6.83 -2.70
CA ARG A 211 18.04 -6.76 -3.53
C ARG A 211 16.92 -6.10 -2.74
N ILE A 212 16.02 -5.45 -3.46
CA ILE A 212 14.87 -4.76 -2.88
C ILE A 212 13.63 -5.57 -3.27
N LEU A 213 12.88 -6.00 -2.26
CA LEU A 213 11.53 -6.55 -2.40
C LEU A 213 10.52 -5.46 -2.09
N LYS A 214 9.55 -5.23 -2.98
CA LYS A 214 8.52 -4.22 -2.82
C LYS A 214 7.13 -4.84 -2.95
N PHE A 215 6.19 -4.38 -2.10
CA PHE A 215 4.77 -4.58 -2.30
C PHE A 215 4.09 -3.23 -2.52
N HIS A 216 3.46 -3.07 -3.66
CA HIS A 216 2.60 -1.94 -3.97
C HIS A 216 1.19 -2.28 -3.47
N TYR A 217 0.56 -1.34 -2.76
CA TYR A 217 -0.70 -1.62 -2.11
C TYR A 217 -1.67 -0.45 -2.15
N THR A 218 -2.96 -0.77 -2.07
CA THR A 218 -4.05 0.18 -1.86
C THR A 218 -5.04 -0.41 -0.86
N VAL A 219 -5.41 0.38 0.14
CA VAL A 219 -6.36 -0.03 1.19
C VAL A 219 -7.63 0.78 1.04
N TYR A 220 -8.76 0.08 0.95
CA TYR A 220 -10.10 0.66 0.88
C TYR A 220 -10.92 0.29 2.10
N ASN A 221 -11.79 1.20 2.55
CA ASN A 221 -12.87 0.86 3.46
C ASN A 221 -14.11 0.35 2.68
N HIS A 222 -15.13 -0.14 3.39
CA HIS A 222 -16.38 -0.61 2.81
C HIS A 222 -17.15 0.46 2.00
N ARG A 223 -16.87 1.75 2.21
CA ARG A 223 -17.46 2.88 1.48
C ARG A 223 -16.70 3.21 0.18
N GLY A 224 -15.64 2.48 -0.14
CA GLY A 224 -14.81 2.74 -1.32
C GLY A 224 -13.84 3.92 -1.17
N GLN A 225 -13.62 4.40 0.05
CA GLN A 225 -12.63 5.45 0.31
C GLN A 225 -11.25 4.82 0.49
N ILE A 226 -10.23 5.44 -0.09
CA ILE A 226 -8.83 5.03 0.11
C ILE A 226 -8.39 5.46 1.50
N ILE A 227 -8.00 4.49 2.33
CA ILE A 227 -7.48 4.70 3.67
C ILE A 227 -5.96 4.89 3.63
N SER A 228 -5.27 4.07 2.83
CA SER A 228 -3.82 4.11 2.67
C SER A 228 -3.44 3.57 1.30
N LYS A 229 -2.38 4.08 0.71
CA LYS A 229 -1.82 3.58 -0.53
C LYS A 229 -0.33 3.90 -0.62
N GLY A 230 0.41 3.12 -1.39
CA GLY A 230 1.83 3.36 -1.61
C GLY A 230 2.62 2.08 -1.82
N VAL A 231 3.87 2.10 -1.36
CA VAL A 231 4.79 0.97 -1.43
C VAL A 231 5.39 0.70 -0.06
N VAL A 232 5.55 -0.56 0.29
CA VAL A 232 6.38 -1.02 1.40
C VAL A 232 7.48 -1.90 0.86
N SER A 233 8.69 -1.80 1.42
CA SER A 233 9.85 -2.52 0.93
C SER A 233 10.71 -3.11 2.04
N THR A 234 11.42 -4.17 1.69
CA THR A 234 12.51 -4.74 2.50
C THR A 234 13.67 -5.11 1.61
N THR A 235 14.83 -5.33 2.20
CA THR A 235 16.03 -5.72 1.45
C THR A 235 16.52 -7.09 1.87
N PHE A 236 17.17 -7.80 0.94
CA PHE A 236 17.80 -9.08 1.19
C PHE A 236 19.11 -9.23 0.38
N PRO A 237 20.05 -10.10 0.81
CA PRO A 237 21.33 -10.25 0.11
C PRO A 237 21.16 -10.77 -1.32
N CYS A 238 22.03 -10.32 -2.23
CA CYS A 238 22.05 -10.78 -3.63
C CYS A 238 22.32 -12.30 -3.78
N THR A 239 22.88 -12.91 -2.74
CA THR A 239 23.16 -14.36 -2.68
C THR A 239 21.94 -15.20 -2.36
N GLU A 240 20.86 -14.62 -1.81
CA GLU A 240 19.64 -15.37 -1.51
C GLU A 240 18.79 -15.54 -2.79
N ASN A 241 18.71 -16.76 -3.27
CA ASN A 241 17.97 -17.14 -4.49
C ASN A 241 16.90 -18.21 -4.23
N ASN A 242 16.70 -18.62 -2.99
CA ASN A 242 15.70 -19.63 -2.66
C ASN A 242 14.35 -18.97 -2.38
N VAL A 243 13.34 -19.30 -3.18
CA VAL A 243 11.98 -18.77 -3.07
C VAL A 243 11.38 -19.01 -1.68
N GLY A 244 11.55 -20.20 -1.12
CA GLY A 244 11.04 -20.55 0.21
C GLY A 244 11.67 -19.70 1.32
N ASN A 245 12.99 -19.47 1.25
CA ASN A 245 13.70 -18.63 2.20
C ASN A 245 13.23 -17.15 2.09
N ILE A 246 13.08 -16.64 0.87
CA ILE A 246 12.62 -15.26 0.64
C ILE A 246 11.24 -15.08 1.29
N VAL A 247 10.32 -16.00 1.05
CA VAL A 247 8.97 -15.98 1.66
C VAL A 247 9.04 -16.07 3.19
N LYS A 248 9.81 -17.01 3.71
CA LYS A 248 9.87 -17.29 5.16
C LYS A 248 10.53 -16.17 5.95
N ILE A 249 11.60 -15.56 5.40
CA ILE A 249 12.45 -14.63 6.15
C ILE A 249 12.04 -13.18 5.93
N TYR A 250 11.73 -12.77 4.70
CA TYR A 250 11.57 -11.35 4.36
C TYR A 250 10.11 -10.90 4.22
N PHE A 251 9.18 -11.81 3.93
CA PHE A 251 7.75 -11.43 3.87
C PHE A 251 7.16 -11.03 5.23
N PRO A 252 7.55 -11.61 6.37
CA PRO A 252 7.08 -11.14 7.67
C PRO A 252 7.45 -9.68 7.98
N ASP A 253 8.66 -9.22 7.58
CA ASP A 253 9.08 -7.84 7.76
C ASP A 253 8.25 -6.87 6.90
N ILE A 254 8.09 -7.19 5.61
CA ILE A 254 7.29 -6.35 4.71
C ILE A 254 5.80 -6.34 5.12
N ALA A 255 5.27 -7.46 5.63
CA ALA A 255 3.93 -7.55 6.18
C ALA A 255 3.76 -6.68 7.44
N ALA A 256 4.77 -6.62 8.30
CA ALA A 256 4.78 -5.74 9.46
C ALA A 256 4.75 -4.25 9.07
N LYS A 257 5.53 -3.87 8.05
CA LYS A 257 5.55 -2.51 7.52
C LYS A 257 4.20 -2.13 6.92
N LEU A 258 3.53 -3.04 6.22
CA LEU A 258 2.19 -2.80 5.68
C LEU A 258 1.16 -2.71 6.80
N ALA A 259 1.22 -3.57 7.81
CA ALA A 259 0.33 -3.52 8.96
C ALA A 259 0.39 -2.17 9.70
N ALA A 260 1.57 -1.57 9.78
CA ALA A 260 1.76 -0.24 10.38
C ALA A 260 1.09 0.90 9.57
N LYS A 261 0.74 0.66 8.29
CA LYS A 261 0.02 1.62 7.44
C LYS A 261 -1.51 1.48 7.53
N LEU A 262 -2.01 0.46 8.24
CA LEU A 262 -3.44 0.28 8.46
C LEU A 262 -3.91 1.12 9.65
N PRO A 263 -5.21 1.49 9.70
CA PRO A 263 -5.81 2.08 10.87
C PRO A 263 -5.59 1.15 12.07
N GLN A 264 -5.13 1.68 13.20
CA GLN A 264 -5.01 0.85 14.40
C GLN A 264 -6.41 0.57 14.94
N PRO A 265 -6.76 -0.71 15.23
CA PRO A 265 -8.02 -1.00 15.90
C PRO A 265 -7.99 -0.33 17.28
N ARG A 266 -9.11 0.25 17.69
CA ARG A 266 -9.21 0.71 19.06
C ARG A 266 -9.10 -0.54 19.95
N VAL A 267 -8.04 -0.61 20.75
CA VAL A 267 -7.94 -1.61 21.79
C VAL A 267 -9.22 -1.50 22.62
N PRO A 268 -10.05 -2.56 22.74
CA PRO A 268 -11.16 -2.51 23.66
C PRO A 268 -10.59 -2.05 24.99
N LYS A 269 -11.13 -0.98 25.58
CA LYS A 269 -10.77 -0.64 26.96
C LYS A 269 -11.13 -1.88 27.77
N VAL A 270 -10.13 -2.67 28.13
CA VAL A 270 -10.31 -3.73 29.10
C VAL A 270 -10.82 -3.01 30.34
N GLN A 271 -12.14 -3.08 30.58
CA GLN A 271 -12.69 -2.58 31.83
C GLN A 271 -11.91 -3.33 32.91
N PRO A 272 -11.30 -2.64 33.88
CA PRO A 272 -10.65 -3.34 34.96
C PRO A 272 -11.69 -4.28 35.55
N VAL A 273 -11.43 -5.59 35.46
CA VAL A 273 -12.27 -6.61 36.06
C VAL A 273 -12.37 -6.22 37.53
N ASN A 274 -13.58 -5.92 37.99
CA ASN A 274 -13.81 -5.55 39.38
C ASN A 274 -13.27 -6.71 40.25
N PRO A 275 -12.35 -6.47 41.20
CA PRO A 275 -11.78 -7.55 42.01
C PRO A 275 -12.83 -8.38 42.73
N ALA A 276 -14.06 -7.89 42.87
CA ALA A 276 -15.20 -8.61 43.40
C ALA A 276 -15.72 -9.71 42.47
N ASP A 277 -15.59 -9.53 41.13
CA ASP A 277 -16.11 -10.49 40.13
C ASP A 277 -15.14 -11.67 39.94
N SER A 278 -13.85 -11.50 40.27
CA SER A 278 -12.86 -12.57 40.22
C SER A 278 -12.96 -13.60 41.37
N LYS A 279 -13.66 -13.28 42.44
CA LYS A 279 -13.88 -14.22 43.54
C LYS A 279 -14.99 -15.26 43.30
N ILE A 280 -15.92 -14.95 42.38
CA ILE A 280 -17.05 -15.84 42.08
C ILE A 280 -16.60 -17.05 41.25
N LEU A 281 -15.56 -16.88 40.40
CA LEU A 281 -15.05 -17.96 39.53
C LEU A 281 -14.18 -18.99 40.27
N VAL A 282 -13.67 -18.67 41.47
CA VAL A 282 -12.82 -19.59 42.25
C VAL A 282 -13.66 -20.44 43.21
N GLU A 283 -14.88 -20.03 43.56
CA GLU A 283 -15.75 -20.80 44.44
C GLU A 283 -16.56 -21.90 43.72
N GLU A 284 -16.75 -21.82 42.38
CA GLU A 284 -17.43 -22.87 41.62
C GLU A 284 -16.53 -24.05 41.23
N GLU A 285 -15.21 -23.89 41.16
CA GLU A 285 -14.28 -24.99 40.82
C GLU A 285 -13.96 -25.91 42.02
N VAL A 286 -14.25 -25.50 43.25
CA VAL A 286 -13.92 -26.30 44.45
C VAL A 286 -15.06 -27.26 44.84
N ILE A 287 -16.24 -27.17 44.24
CA ILE A 287 -17.40 -28.01 44.58
C ILE A 287 -17.52 -29.31 43.76
N GLU A 288 -16.76 -29.45 42.65
CA GLU A 288 -16.83 -30.65 41.77
C GLU A 288 -15.82 -31.77 42.08
N GLU A 289 -14.86 -31.57 43.00
CA GLU A 289 -13.89 -32.63 43.35
C GLU A 289 -14.24 -33.47 44.62
N GLU A 290 -15.40 -33.28 45.24
CA GLU A 290 -15.83 -34.10 46.41
C GLU A 290 -17.14 -34.90 46.15
N LYS A 291 -17.24 -35.63 45.02
CA LYS A 291 -18.26 -36.67 44.87
C LYS A 291 -17.76 -37.90 44.16
#